data_60f8d5d234bb08c7c6831ee78c911304
#
_entry.id   60f8d5d234bb08c7c6831ee78c911304
#
_cell.length_a   1.000
_cell.length_b   1.000
_cell.length_c   1.000
_cell.angle_alpha   90.00
_cell.angle_beta   90.00
_cell.angle_gamma   90.00
#
_symmetry.space_group_name_H-M   'P 1'
#
loop_
_entity.id
_entity.type
_entity.pdbx_description
1 polymer ?
#
loop_
_entity_poly.entity_id
_entity_poly.type
_entity_poly.pdbx_seq_one_letter_code
_entity_poly.pdbx_strand_id
1 'polypeptide(L)'
;VESTIVGVRPLVDDGSDTYTSSRRFDIRDHADGGLPGLYTVTGGKWTTGRAMGEKVIDTVIKAQREQLPPTRDFDSRHLGLSTSFGDYDTVAAAFEAAAARRPEAGLPRETRIHLARLYGTAHEQVLRLVTEHPELAERVDGSDDILAQAVYAVTEEAAENLTDVLDRRLTVGTLGLVSEQAVNQVAGTIAPLLGWDDATRDGQAQAYLAQLAGETAVIDDAFRSTPPTR
;
A
#
# COMPACT_ATOMS: atom_id res chain seq x y z
N VAL A 1 -4.28 -22.81 -3.49
CA VAL A 1 -4.51 -21.34 -3.39
C VAL A 1 -3.40 -20.80 -2.51
N GLU A 2 -2.65 -19.84 -3.03
CA GLU A 2 -1.52 -19.24 -2.29
C GLU A 2 -1.98 -18.03 -1.49
N SER A 3 -2.95 -17.27 -2.00
CA SER A 3 -3.57 -16.17 -1.25
C SER A 3 -4.97 -15.84 -1.77
N THR A 4 -5.75 -15.12 -0.99
CA THR A 4 -7.07 -14.62 -1.36
C THR A 4 -7.19 -13.14 -1.00
N ILE A 5 -7.83 -12.37 -1.86
CA ILE A 5 -8.15 -10.96 -1.59
C ILE A 5 -9.65 -10.78 -1.75
N VAL A 6 -10.28 -10.22 -0.72
CA VAL A 6 -11.69 -9.86 -0.73
C VAL A 6 -11.82 -8.35 -0.65
N GLY A 7 -12.67 -7.78 -1.49
CA GLY A 7 -12.92 -6.34 -1.50
C GLY A 7 -14.38 -6.02 -1.77
N VAL A 8 -14.84 -4.89 -1.25
CA VAL A 8 -16.17 -4.34 -1.50
C VAL A 8 -16.07 -3.24 -2.56
N ARG A 9 -16.95 -3.29 -3.57
CA ARG A 9 -17.01 -2.23 -4.60
C ARG A 9 -17.85 -1.05 -4.08
N PRO A 10 -17.32 0.17 -4.06
CA PRO A 10 -18.14 1.35 -3.83
C PRO A 10 -18.97 1.61 -5.09
N LEU A 11 -20.27 1.41 -5.00
CA LEU A 11 -21.22 1.73 -6.07
C LEU A 11 -22.01 2.97 -5.67
N VAL A 12 -22.35 3.80 -6.66
CA VAL A 12 -23.32 4.88 -6.46
C VAL A 12 -24.69 4.25 -6.54
N ASP A 13 -25.49 4.44 -5.51
CA ASP A 13 -26.89 3.99 -5.51
C ASP A 13 -27.69 4.90 -6.44
N ASP A 14 -28.03 4.38 -7.60
CA ASP A 14 -28.88 5.02 -8.62
C ASP A 14 -30.25 4.31 -8.75
N GLY A 15 -30.55 3.43 -7.78
CA GLY A 15 -31.80 2.64 -7.75
C GLY A 15 -31.80 1.46 -8.72
N SER A 16 -30.68 1.19 -9.41
CA SER A 16 -30.55 0.04 -10.29
C SER A 16 -30.01 -1.19 -9.54
N ASP A 17 -30.11 -2.37 -10.17
CA ASP A 17 -29.52 -3.60 -9.64
C ASP A 17 -27.98 -3.45 -9.50
N THR A 18 -27.41 -4.09 -8.48
CA THR A 18 -25.99 -4.08 -8.15
C THR A 18 -25.08 -4.45 -9.33
N TYR A 19 -25.56 -5.28 -10.26
CA TYR A 19 -24.82 -5.67 -11.46
C TYR A 19 -24.84 -4.60 -12.57
N THR A 20 -25.88 -3.78 -12.61
CA THR A 20 -26.09 -2.73 -13.63
C THR A 20 -25.75 -1.35 -13.11
N SER A 21 -25.58 -1.17 -11.79
CA SER A 21 -25.24 0.10 -11.15
C SER A 21 -24.04 0.77 -11.80
N SER A 22 -24.17 2.05 -12.04
CA SER A 22 -23.15 2.86 -12.70
C SER A 22 -21.85 2.88 -11.90
N ARG A 23 -20.72 2.64 -12.58
CA ARG A 23 -19.37 2.82 -12.03
C ARG A 23 -18.89 4.26 -12.25
N ARG A 24 -19.78 5.21 -12.40
CA ARG A 24 -19.44 6.63 -12.38
C ARG A 24 -19.03 7.00 -10.98
N PHE A 25 -18.25 8.06 -10.87
CA PHE A 25 -18.00 8.69 -9.57
C PHE A 25 -18.87 9.93 -9.44
N ASP A 26 -19.21 10.26 -8.20
CA ASP A 26 -19.92 11.47 -7.85
C ASP A 26 -19.11 12.26 -6.82
N ILE A 27 -19.20 13.59 -6.89
CA ILE A 27 -18.55 14.52 -5.97
C ILE A 27 -19.66 15.34 -5.32
N ARG A 28 -19.87 15.16 -4.03
CA ARG A 28 -20.84 15.88 -3.25
C ARG A 28 -20.15 16.95 -2.40
N ASP A 29 -20.53 18.20 -2.62
CA ASP A 29 -20.21 19.32 -1.71
C ASP A 29 -21.27 19.36 -0.59
N HIS A 30 -20.82 19.46 0.65
CA HIS A 30 -21.70 19.51 1.82
C HIS A 30 -21.92 20.92 2.36
N ALA A 31 -21.53 21.95 1.63
CA ALA A 31 -21.70 23.35 2.04
C ALA A 31 -23.16 23.70 2.35
N ASP A 32 -24.11 23.28 1.48
CA ASP A 32 -25.54 23.48 1.69
C ASP A 32 -26.08 22.75 2.92
N GLY A 33 -25.40 21.69 3.36
CA GLY A 33 -25.69 20.94 4.59
C GLY A 33 -25.05 21.53 5.85
N GLY A 34 -24.46 22.72 5.77
CA GLY A 34 -23.80 23.40 6.89
C GLY A 34 -22.38 22.92 7.16
N LEU A 35 -21.75 22.19 6.24
CA LEU A 35 -20.39 21.67 6.37
C LEU A 35 -19.50 22.19 5.20
N PRO A 36 -19.23 23.50 5.13
CA PRO A 36 -18.42 24.06 4.06
C PRO A 36 -16.99 23.52 4.10
N GLY A 37 -16.47 23.16 2.93
CA GLY A 37 -15.12 22.56 2.80
C GLY A 37 -15.08 21.04 2.96
N LEU A 38 -16.21 20.39 3.27
CA LEU A 38 -16.35 18.94 3.26
C LEU A 38 -16.86 18.47 1.90
N TYR A 39 -16.11 17.55 1.28
CA TYR A 39 -16.48 16.90 0.02
C TYR A 39 -16.48 15.39 0.20
N THR A 40 -17.49 14.72 -0.35
CA THR A 40 -17.51 13.26 -0.43
C THR A 40 -17.38 12.83 -1.88
N VAL A 41 -16.47 11.86 -2.12
CA VAL A 41 -16.30 11.23 -3.44
C VAL A 41 -16.73 9.78 -3.33
N THR A 42 -17.68 9.36 -4.14
CA THR A 42 -18.22 7.99 -4.14
C THR A 42 -18.12 7.36 -5.52
N GLY A 43 -18.04 6.03 -5.57
CA GLY A 43 -17.96 5.27 -6.83
C GLY A 43 -16.57 5.31 -7.49
N GLY A 44 -16.55 5.13 -8.81
CA GLY A 44 -15.34 5.16 -9.63
C GLY A 44 -14.63 3.82 -9.81
N LYS A 45 -13.46 3.89 -10.41
CA LYS A 45 -12.59 2.73 -10.69
C LYS A 45 -11.14 3.11 -10.44
N TRP A 46 -10.30 2.15 -10.09
CA TRP A 46 -8.85 2.34 -9.98
C TRP A 46 -8.24 2.93 -11.25
N THR A 47 -8.65 2.43 -12.42
CA THR A 47 -8.15 2.89 -13.71
C THR A 47 -8.49 4.35 -14.03
N THR A 48 -9.47 4.94 -13.35
CA THR A 48 -9.88 6.35 -13.52
C THR A 48 -9.43 7.22 -12.35
N GLY A 49 -8.70 6.68 -11.38
CA GLY A 49 -8.31 7.36 -10.12
C GLY A 49 -7.62 8.70 -10.37
N ARG A 50 -6.67 8.78 -11.30
CA ARG A 50 -6.00 10.03 -11.66
C ARG A 50 -7.00 11.11 -12.15
N ALA A 51 -7.86 10.75 -13.10
CA ALA A 51 -8.85 11.69 -13.65
C ALA A 51 -9.91 12.08 -12.59
N MET A 52 -10.25 11.15 -11.69
CA MET A 52 -11.11 11.47 -10.54
C MET A 52 -10.44 12.48 -9.62
N GLY A 53 -9.18 12.26 -9.26
CA GLY A 53 -8.41 13.19 -8.42
C GLY A 53 -8.33 14.59 -9.03
N GLU A 54 -8.01 14.69 -10.32
CA GLU A 54 -7.99 15.96 -11.05
C GLU A 54 -9.34 16.67 -10.96
N LYS A 55 -10.44 15.94 -11.24
CA LYS A 55 -11.80 16.50 -11.17
C LYS A 55 -12.22 16.93 -9.76
N VAL A 56 -11.82 16.20 -8.74
CA VAL A 56 -12.09 16.57 -7.33
C VAL A 56 -11.37 17.89 -7.01
N ILE A 57 -10.09 17.99 -7.34
CA ILE A 57 -9.30 19.21 -7.10
C ILE A 57 -9.88 20.40 -7.86
N ASP A 58 -10.24 20.26 -9.13
CA ASP A 58 -10.91 21.31 -9.91
C ASP A 58 -12.21 21.78 -9.24
N THR A 59 -12.99 20.84 -8.71
CA THR A 59 -14.25 21.14 -8.02
C THR A 59 -14.00 21.94 -6.74
N VAL A 60 -13.03 21.52 -5.92
CA VAL A 60 -12.65 22.23 -4.69
C VAL A 60 -12.10 23.61 -4.99
N ILE A 61 -11.18 23.75 -5.95
CA ILE A 61 -10.61 25.03 -6.35
C ILE A 61 -11.70 25.99 -6.83
N LYS A 62 -12.64 25.50 -7.64
CA LYS A 62 -13.75 26.30 -8.15
C LYS A 62 -14.65 26.79 -7.02
N ALA A 63 -14.97 25.93 -6.06
CA ALA A 63 -15.86 26.29 -4.94
C ALA A 63 -15.19 27.23 -3.92
N GLN A 64 -13.87 27.11 -3.75
CA GLN A 64 -13.12 27.90 -2.75
C GLN A 64 -12.20 28.98 -3.36
N ARG A 65 -12.46 29.38 -4.60
CA ARG A 65 -11.57 30.26 -5.38
C ARG A 65 -11.21 31.57 -4.67
N GLU A 66 -12.14 32.14 -3.91
CA GLU A 66 -11.93 33.39 -3.17
C GLU A 66 -11.05 33.22 -1.93
N GLN A 67 -10.91 31.98 -1.42
CA GLN A 67 -10.17 31.64 -0.21
C GLN A 67 -8.77 31.08 -0.52
N LEU A 68 -8.54 30.68 -1.78
CA LEU A 68 -7.29 30.08 -2.21
C LEU A 68 -6.38 31.11 -2.88
N PRO A 69 -5.06 30.95 -2.77
CA PRO A 69 -4.13 31.77 -3.55
C PRO A 69 -4.36 31.54 -5.05
N PRO A 70 -3.88 32.44 -5.92
CA PRO A 70 -3.99 32.27 -7.36
C PRO A 70 -3.50 30.90 -7.81
N THR A 71 -4.37 30.17 -8.50
CA THR A 71 -4.05 28.85 -9.07
C THR A 71 -3.86 28.99 -10.57
N ARG A 72 -3.10 28.08 -11.16
CA ARG A 72 -2.94 27.93 -12.62
C ARG A 72 -3.59 26.63 -13.08
N ASP A 73 -3.92 26.58 -14.35
CA ASP A 73 -4.42 25.36 -14.97
C ASP A 73 -3.41 24.23 -14.79
N PHE A 74 -3.93 23.06 -14.48
CA PHE A 74 -3.15 21.87 -14.19
C PHE A 74 -3.68 20.68 -15.01
N ASP A 75 -2.76 19.96 -15.63
CA ASP A 75 -3.05 18.72 -16.37
C ASP A 75 -2.19 17.59 -15.80
N SER A 76 -2.83 16.69 -15.09
CA SER A 76 -2.15 15.57 -14.44
C SER A 76 -1.75 14.45 -15.41
N ARG A 77 -2.17 14.48 -16.67
CA ARG A 77 -1.89 13.39 -17.65
C ARG A 77 -0.41 13.20 -17.93
N HIS A 78 0.35 14.27 -17.85
CA HIS A 78 1.78 14.31 -18.15
C HIS A 78 2.64 14.45 -16.89
N LEU A 79 2.02 14.40 -15.71
CA LEU A 79 2.74 14.44 -14.46
C LEU A 79 3.15 13.03 -14.04
N GLY A 80 4.45 12.78 -13.94
CA GLY A 80 4.97 11.57 -13.32
C GLY A 80 4.66 11.56 -11.82
N LEU A 81 4.39 10.40 -11.25
CA LEU A 81 4.36 10.24 -9.80
C LEU A 81 5.74 10.55 -9.22
N SER A 82 5.80 11.05 -7.99
CA SER A 82 7.07 11.37 -7.31
C SER A 82 8.04 10.19 -7.23
N THR A 83 7.51 8.97 -7.29
CA THR A 83 8.26 7.72 -7.27
C THR A 83 8.59 7.16 -8.67
N SER A 84 8.26 7.87 -9.75
CA SER A 84 8.55 7.42 -11.13
C SER A 84 10.03 7.56 -11.46
N PHE A 85 10.58 6.59 -12.19
CA PHE A 85 12.00 6.58 -12.57
C PHE A 85 12.38 7.57 -13.70
N GLY A 86 11.43 8.31 -14.26
CA GLY A 86 11.69 9.17 -15.41
C GLY A 86 11.69 8.39 -16.74
N ASP A 87 12.42 8.93 -17.72
CA ASP A 87 12.43 8.38 -19.08
C ASP A 87 13.43 7.23 -19.22
N TYR A 88 12.91 6.04 -19.48
CA TYR A 88 13.66 4.85 -19.83
C TYR A 88 12.99 4.17 -21.03
N ASP A 89 13.78 3.59 -21.91
CA ASP A 89 13.28 2.88 -23.10
C ASP A 89 12.38 1.71 -22.76
N THR A 90 12.62 1.06 -21.62
CA THR A 90 11.81 -0.06 -21.12
C THR A 90 11.74 -0.04 -19.59
N VAL A 91 10.66 -0.62 -19.06
CA VAL A 91 10.49 -0.84 -17.62
C VAL A 91 11.63 -1.69 -17.03
N ALA A 92 12.10 -2.67 -17.79
CA ALA A 92 13.24 -3.50 -17.37
C ALA A 92 14.52 -2.67 -17.21
N ALA A 93 14.81 -1.76 -18.15
CA ALA A 93 15.96 -0.87 -18.06
C ALA A 93 15.89 0.05 -16.84
N ALA A 94 14.69 0.55 -16.49
CA ALA A 94 14.48 1.35 -15.30
C ALA A 94 14.82 0.57 -14.02
N PHE A 95 14.37 -0.67 -13.89
CA PHE A 95 14.67 -1.49 -12.72
C PHE A 95 16.14 -1.91 -12.64
N GLU A 96 16.79 -2.18 -13.77
CA GLU A 96 18.23 -2.45 -13.80
C GLU A 96 19.04 -1.23 -13.34
N ALA A 97 18.71 -0.05 -13.85
CA ALA A 97 19.35 1.18 -13.43
C ALA A 97 19.12 1.47 -11.94
N ALA A 98 17.92 1.20 -11.44
CA ALA A 98 17.60 1.33 -10.02
C ALA A 98 18.39 0.34 -9.16
N ALA A 99 18.49 -0.93 -9.58
CA ALA A 99 19.26 -1.95 -8.88
C ALA A 99 20.77 -1.66 -8.84
N ALA A 100 21.28 -0.86 -9.77
CA ALA A 100 22.69 -0.41 -9.77
C ALA A 100 22.97 0.74 -8.79
N ARG A 101 21.93 1.39 -8.27
CA ARG A 101 22.07 2.51 -7.32
C ARG A 101 22.44 1.97 -5.93
N ARG A 102 23.20 2.75 -5.18
CA ARG A 102 23.62 2.46 -3.80
C ARG A 102 24.16 1.04 -3.60
N PRO A 103 25.21 0.66 -4.35
CA PRO A 103 25.82 -0.66 -4.20
C PRO A 103 26.40 -0.89 -2.79
N GLU A 104 26.72 0.19 -2.05
CA GLU A 104 27.20 0.18 -0.67
C GLU A 104 26.20 -0.44 0.33
N ALA A 105 24.94 -0.52 0.00
CA ALA A 105 23.96 -1.22 0.84
C ALA A 105 24.20 -2.74 0.92
N GLY A 106 25.04 -3.31 0.05
CA GLY A 106 25.46 -4.72 0.12
C GLY A 106 24.36 -5.75 -0.17
N LEU A 107 23.17 -5.30 -0.59
CA LEU A 107 22.03 -6.18 -0.86
C LEU A 107 22.18 -6.94 -2.19
N PRO A 108 21.66 -8.19 -2.27
CA PRO A 108 21.54 -8.92 -3.53
C PRO A 108 20.81 -8.10 -4.60
N ARG A 109 21.19 -8.32 -5.87
CA ARG A 109 20.58 -7.63 -7.01
C ARG A 109 19.07 -7.83 -7.07
N GLU A 110 18.60 -9.04 -6.79
CA GLU A 110 17.19 -9.44 -6.80
C GLU A 110 16.40 -8.61 -5.77
N THR A 111 16.90 -8.49 -4.55
CA THR A 111 16.29 -7.67 -3.50
C THR A 111 16.24 -6.19 -3.92
N ARG A 112 17.31 -5.65 -4.52
CA ARG A 112 17.31 -4.26 -5.01
C ARG A 112 16.29 -4.03 -6.13
N ILE A 113 16.12 -4.99 -7.05
CA ILE A 113 15.08 -4.94 -8.08
C ILE A 113 13.68 -5.01 -7.44
N HIS A 114 13.51 -5.88 -6.45
CA HIS A 114 12.26 -6.01 -5.70
C HIS A 114 11.89 -4.67 -5.05
N LEU A 115 12.81 -4.04 -4.33
CA LEU A 115 12.59 -2.72 -3.73
C LEU A 115 12.25 -1.66 -4.78
N ALA A 116 12.96 -1.64 -5.91
CA ALA A 116 12.69 -0.69 -6.99
C ALA A 116 11.29 -0.89 -7.60
N ARG A 117 10.79 -2.11 -7.70
CA ARG A 117 9.44 -2.43 -8.17
C ARG A 117 8.36 -1.94 -7.23
N LEU A 118 8.58 -2.06 -5.92
CA LEU A 118 7.61 -1.66 -4.90
C LEU A 118 7.59 -0.14 -4.69
N TYR A 119 8.75 0.48 -4.61
CA TYR A 119 8.91 1.86 -4.13
C TYR A 119 9.27 2.87 -5.24
N GLY A 120 9.50 2.42 -6.48
CA GLY A 120 10.00 3.34 -7.51
C GLY A 120 11.31 4.01 -7.07
N THR A 121 11.44 5.32 -7.28
CA THR A 121 12.64 6.07 -6.84
C THR A 121 12.77 6.15 -5.32
N ALA A 122 11.69 5.97 -4.55
CA ALA A 122 11.74 5.95 -3.10
C ALA A 122 12.50 4.74 -2.53
N HIS A 123 12.80 3.69 -3.35
CA HIS A 123 13.66 2.58 -2.94
C HIS A 123 15.02 3.05 -2.41
N GLU A 124 15.52 4.21 -2.86
CA GLU A 124 16.78 4.77 -2.37
C GLU A 124 16.72 5.16 -0.88
N GLN A 125 15.53 5.49 -0.38
CA GLN A 125 15.32 5.78 1.05
C GLN A 125 15.40 4.48 1.86
N VAL A 126 14.80 3.39 1.36
CA VAL A 126 14.91 2.07 1.97
C VAL A 126 16.38 1.59 1.97
N LEU A 127 17.11 1.76 0.86
CA LEU A 127 18.52 1.42 0.79
C LEU A 127 19.38 2.27 1.73
N ARG A 128 19.00 3.52 1.99
CA ARG A 128 19.68 4.38 2.96
C ARG A 128 19.55 3.82 4.37
N LEU A 129 18.35 3.37 4.76
CA LEU A 129 18.14 2.71 6.06
C LEU A 129 19.09 1.51 6.25
N VAL A 130 19.28 0.69 5.20
CA VAL A 130 20.22 -0.43 5.25
C VAL A 130 21.67 0.05 5.39
N THR A 131 22.04 1.14 4.75
CA THR A 131 23.40 1.70 4.85
C THR A 131 23.69 2.24 6.26
N GLU A 132 22.68 2.88 6.88
CA GLU A 132 22.77 3.42 8.24
C GLU A 132 22.64 2.34 9.31
N HIS A 133 21.86 1.31 9.05
CA HIS A 133 21.49 0.20 9.92
C HIS A 133 21.63 -1.15 9.19
N PRO A 134 22.83 -1.72 9.09
CA PRO A 134 23.07 -2.94 8.32
C PRO A 134 22.24 -4.16 8.76
N GLU A 135 21.80 -4.22 10.00
CA GLU A 135 20.91 -5.25 10.54
C GLU A 135 19.53 -5.26 9.83
N LEU A 136 19.11 -4.13 9.28
CA LEU A 136 17.86 -4.02 8.53
C LEU A 136 17.89 -4.65 7.13
N ALA A 137 19.07 -5.13 6.70
CA ALA A 137 19.23 -5.94 5.49
C ALA A 137 18.65 -7.35 5.63
N GLU A 138 18.31 -7.78 6.84
CA GLU A 138 17.78 -9.12 7.12
C GLU A 138 16.47 -9.35 6.39
N ARG A 139 16.36 -10.52 5.74
CA ARG A 139 15.18 -10.90 4.94
C ARG A 139 14.07 -11.38 5.84
N VAL A 140 12.86 -10.99 5.51
CA VAL A 140 11.63 -11.44 6.19
C VAL A 140 11.21 -12.78 5.58
N ASP A 141 11.27 -13.82 6.39
CA ASP A 141 10.82 -15.18 6.03
C ASP A 141 11.49 -15.76 4.76
N GLY A 142 12.74 -15.35 4.50
CA GLY A 142 13.48 -15.76 3.31
C GLY A 142 12.93 -15.19 1.98
N SER A 143 11.91 -14.33 2.03
CA SER A 143 11.40 -13.59 0.88
C SER A 143 12.40 -12.54 0.38
N ASP A 144 12.05 -11.78 -0.65
CA ASP A 144 12.85 -10.63 -1.07
C ASP A 144 12.55 -9.36 -0.26
N ASP A 145 11.56 -9.40 0.65
CA ASP A 145 11.30 -8.33 1.62
C ASP A 145 12.39 -8.32 2.70
N ILE A 146 12.76 -7.12 3.15
CA ILE A 146 13.76 -6.91 4.20
C ILE A 146 13.20 -6.03 5.33
N LEU A 147 13.82 -6.08 6.52
CA LEU A 147 13.37 -5.33 7.70
C LEU A 147 13.38 -3.81 7.49
N ALA A 148 14.25 -3.28 6.62
CA ALA A 148 14.25 -1.86 6.27
C ALA A 148 12.90 -1.39 5.70
N GLN A 149 12.16 -2.27 5.02
CA GLN A 149 10.82 -1.96 4.51
C GLN A 149 9.81 -1.81 5.65
N ALA A 150 9.94 -2.60 6.72
CA ALA A 150 9.08 -2.47 7.90
C ALA A 150 9.31 -1.14 8.63
N VAL A 151 10.57 -0.71 8.74
CA VAL A 151 10.92 0.62 9.27
C VAL A 151 10.34 1.71 8.38
N TYR A 152 10.55 1.64 7.06
CA TYR A 152 10.04 2.60 6.09
C TYR A 152 8.50 2.70 6.12
N ALA A 153 7.82 1.57 6.27
CA ALA A 153 6.36 1.51 6.37
C ALA A 153 5.83 2.34 7.56
N VAL A 154 6.52 2.30 8.70
CA VAL A 154 6.13 3.07 9.90
C VAL A 154 6.50 4.54 9.74
N THR A 155 7.73 4.84 9.30
CA THR A 155 8.24 6.22 9.30
C THR A 155 7.72 7.08 8.14
N GLU A 156 7.47 6.48 6.99
CA GLU A 156 7.14 7.20 5.75
C GLU A 156 5.74 6.86 5.18
N GLU A 157 5.16 5.73 5.56
CA GLU A 157 3.91 5.25 4.98
C GLU A 157 2.78 5.07 6.00
N ALA A 158 2.93 5.62 7.20
CA ALA A 158 1.92 5.67 8.26
C ALA A 158 1.37 4.28 8.65
N ALA A 159 2.21 3.25 8.69
CA ALA A 159 1.82 1.96 9.24
C ALA A 159 1.79 2.04 10.78
N GLU A 160 0.70 1.58 11.40
CA GLU A 160 0.45 1.69 12.84
C GLU A 160 0.38 0.33 13.54
N ASN A 161 0.32 -0.75 12.79
CA ASN A 161 0.21 -2.11 13.31
C ASN A 161 0.84 -3.14 12.37
N LEU A 162 0.91 -4.42 12.81
CA LEU A 162 1.49 -5.51 12.04
C LEU A 162 0.75 -5.82 10.73
N THR A 163 -0.57 -5.70 10.71
CA THR A 163 -1.37 -5.90 9.50
C THR A 163 -1.03 -4.84 8.45
N ASP A 164 -0.81 -3.59 8.87
CA ASP A 164 -0.38 -2.53 7.94
C ASP A 164 0.97 -2.87 7.31
N VAL A 165 1.92 -3.33 8.11
CA VAL A 165 3.27 -3.66 7.63
C VAL A 165 3.24 -4.92 6.78
N LEU A 166 2.79 -6.05 7.33
CA LEU A 166 2.92 -7.37 6.71
C LEU A 166 2.01 -7.55 5.49
N ASP A 167 0.74 -7.11 5.57
CA ASP A 167 -0.25 -7.38 4.53
C ASP A 167 -0.38 -6.27 3.49
N ARG A 168 0.01 -5.03 3.85
CA ARG A 168 -0.23 -3.85 3.01
C ARG A 168 1.03 -3.20 2.46
N ARG A 169 2.19 -3.44 3.08
CA ARG A 169 3.46 -2.82 2.68
C ARG A 169 4.52 -3.83 2.25
N LEU A 170 4.59 -4.99 2.89
CA LEU A 170 5.44 -6.08 2.47
C LEU A 170 4.68 -7.01 1.51
N THR A 171 5.42 -7.82 0.74
CA THR A 171 4.81 -8.82 -0.14
C THR A 171 4.57 -10.15 0.55
N VAL A 172 5.30 -10.44 1.63
CA VAL A 172 5.24 -11.70 2.35
C VAL A 172 3.84 -12.01 2.90
N GLY A 173 3.13 -11.01 3.43
CA GLY A 173 1.75 -11.18 3.93
C GLY A 173 0.74 -11.43 2.81
N THR A 174 0.93 -10.79 1.65
CA THR A 174 0.06 -11.01 0.48
C THR A 174 0.13 -12.45 -0.03
N LEU A 175 1.25 -13.14 0.18
CA LEU A 175 1.43 -14.56 -0.19
C LEU A 175 0.85 -15.52 0.86
N GLY A 176 0.38 -15.03 2.00
CA GLY A 176 -0.33 -15.81 3.02
C GLY A 176 0.53 -16.80 3.81
N LEU A 177 1.85 -16.68 3.75
CA LEU A 177 2.80 -17.66 4.30
C LEU A 177 3.75 -17.01 5.32
N VAL A 178 3.23 -16.16 6.20
CA VAL A 178 4.06 -15.48 7.22
C VAL A 178 4.26 -16.41 8.41
N SER A 179 5.51 -16.78 8.71
CA SER A 179 5.85 -17.59 9.87
C SER A 179 5.73 -16.78 11.17
N GLU A 180 5.50 -17.47 12.29
CA GLU A 180 5.54 -16.85 13.62
C GLU A 180 6.89 -16.14 13.89
N GLN A 181 7.99 -16.72 13.39
CA GLN A 181 9.31 -16.09 13.50
C GLN A 181 9.36 -14.74 12.78
N ALA A 182 8.85 -14.65 11.56
CA ALA A 182 8.80 -13.42 10.78
C ALA A 182 7.90 -12.36 11.43
N VAL A 183 6.75 -12.77 11.96
CA VAL A 183 5.85 -11.88 12.70
C VAL A 183 6.58 -11.27 13.90
N ASN A 184 7.25 -12.09 14.71
CA ASN A 184 7.99 -11.62 15.89
C ASN A 184 9.19 -10.75 15.50
N GLN A 185 9.90 -11.07 14.43
CA GLN A 185 11.01 -10.29 13.90
C GLN A 185 10.56 -8.89 13.48
N VAL A 186 9.50 -8.80 12.69
CA VAL A 186 8.92 -7.51 12.26
C VAL A 186 8.37 -6.74 13.46
N ALA A 187 7.63 -7.40 14.37
CA ALA A 187 7.11 -6.77 15.59
C ALA A 187 8.24 -6.17 16.44
N GLY A 188 9.33 -6.91 16.64
CA GLY A 188 10.51 -6.42 17.37
C GLY A 188 11.17 -5.22 16.70
N THR A 189 11.18 -5.19 15.38
CA THR A 189 11.78 -4.10 14.59
C THR A 189 10.96 -2.81 14.69
N ILE A 190 9.63 -2.89 14.63
CA ILE A 190 8.76 -1.70 14.61
C ILE A 190 8.33 -1.23 16.00
N ALA A 191 8.38 -2.08 17.02
CA ALA A 191 7.94 -1.76 18.38
C ALA A 191 8.55 -0.46 18.94
N PRO A 192 9.89 -0.23 18.84
CA PRO A 192 10.47 1.02 19.32
C PRO A 192 9.99 2.27 18.58
N LEU A 193 9.67 2.14 17.30
CA LEU A 193 9.20 3.24 16.45
C LEU A 193 7.77 3.65 16.80
N LEU A 194 6.95 2.67 17.20
CA LEU A 194 5.54 2.87 17.58
C LEU A 194 5.34 3.08 19.08
N GLY A 195 6.43 3.08 19.85
CA GLY A 195 6.37 3.23 21.31
C GLY A 195 5.69 2.06 22.02
N TRP A 196 5.75 0.86 21.46
CA TRP A 196 5.19 -0.35 22.07
C TRP A 196 6.12 -0.86 23.17
N ASP A 197 5.54 -1.19 24.30
CA ASP A 197 6.19 -2.02 25.33
C ASP A 197 6.16 -3.51 24.92
N ASP A 198 6.84 -4.36 25.69
CA ASP A 198 6.89 -5.80 25.40
C ASP A 198 5.50 -6.45 25.37
N ALA A 199 4.59 -6.05 26.27
CA ALA A 199 3.25 -6.61 26.35
C ALA A 199 2.42 -6.22 25.11
N THR A 200 2.53 -4.98 24.67
CA THR A 200 1.87 -4.48 23.45
C THR A 200 2.41 -5.18 22.22
N ARG A 201 3.75 -5.28 22.08
CA ARG A 201 4.40 -5.99 20.98
C ARG A 201 3.92 -7.44 20.86
N ASP A 202 3.96 -8.18 21.98
CA ASP A 202 3.58 -9.58 22.02
C ASP A 202 2.07 -9.76 21.74
N GLY A 203 1.24 -8.85 22.26
CA GLY A 203 -0.19 -8.81 21.97
C GLY A 203 -0.50 -8.56 20.50
N GLN A 204 0.21 -7.64 19.84
CA GLN A 204 0.09 -7.39 18.40
C GLN A 204 0.50 -8.62 17.58
N ALA A 205 1.60 -9.28 17.93
CA ALA A 205 2.05 -10.49 17.24
C ALA A 205 1.01 -11.62 17.37
N GLN A 206 0.49 -11.86 18.56
CA GLN A 206 -0.54 -12.87 18.80
C GLN A 206 -1.84 -12.56 18.05
N ALA A 207 -2.27 -11.30 18.02
CA ALA A 207 -3.49 -10.89 17.30
C ALA A 207 -3.34 -11.14 15.79
N TYR A 208 -2.19 -10.79 15.20
CA TYR A 208 -1.92 -11.04 13.79
C TYR A 208 -1.91 -12.53 13.46
N LEU A 209 -1.23 -13.36 14.26
CA LEU A 209 -1.19 -14.81 14.07
C LEU A 209 -2.58 -15.46 14.20
N ALA A 210 -3.41 -14.98 15.13
CA ALA A 210 -4.78 -15.45 15.28
C ALA A 210 -5.65 -15.09 14.05
N GLN A 211 -5.48 -13.88 13.51
CA GLN A 211 -6.14 -13.48 12.25
C GLN A 211 -5.74 -14.41 11.10
N LEU A 212 -4.45 -14.62 10.89
CA LEU A 212 -3.92 -15.47 9.82
C LEU A 212 -4.43 -16.92 9.94
N ALA A 213 -4.47 -17.47 11.15
CA ALA A 213 -5.03 -18.78 11.40
C ALA A 213 -6.54 -18.86 11.07
N GLY A 214 -7.30 -17.82 11.40
CA GLY A 214 -8.72 -17.71 11.06
C GLY A 214 -8.97 -17.66 9.56
N GLU A 215 -8.19 -16.90 8.82
CA GLU A 215 -8.27 -16.80 7.36
C GLU A 215 -7.94 -18.14 6.69
N THR A 216 -6.90 -18.82 7.14
CA THR A 216 -6.50 -20.14 6.66
C THR A 216 -7.62 -21.18 6.91
N ALA A 217 -8.25 -21.16 8.08
CA ALA A 217 -9.32 -22.07 8.41
C ALA A 217 -10.57 -21.90 7.50
N VAL A 218 -10.90 -20.66 7.15
CA VAL A 218 -12.01 -20.34 6.22
C VAL A 218 -11.70 -20.88 4.82
N ILE A 219 -10.47 -20.71 4.35
CA ILE A 219 -10.03 -21.22 3.05
C ILE A 219 -10.10 -22.74 3.03
N ASP A 220 -9.58 -23.41 4.04
CA ASP A 220 -9.58 -24.87 4.15
C ASP A 220 -11.01 -25.44 4.17
N ASP A 221 -11.94 -24.82 4.90
CA ASP A 221 -13.33 -25.23 4.94
C ASP A 221 -14.03 -25.06 3.58
N ALA A 222 -13.78 -23.95 2.90
CA ALA A 222 -14.30 -23.69 1.56
C ALA A 222 -13.82 -24.74 0.55
N PHE A 223 -12.56 -25.18 0.63
CA PHE A 223 -12.02 -26.23 -0.24
C PHE A 223 -12.57 -27.63 0.08
N ARG A 224 -12.83 -27.94 1.35
CA ARG A 224 -13.43 -29.22 1.76
C ARG A 224 -14.90 -29.32 1.37
N SER A 225 -15.61 -28.19 1.38
CA SER A 225 -17.05 -28.13 1.08
C SER A 225 -17.36 -28.05 -0.42
N THR A 226 -16.38 -27.79 -1.29
CA THR A 226 -16.57 -27.73 -2.74
C THR A 226 -16.35 -29.13 -3.35
N PRO A 227 -17.39 -29.79 -3.90
CA PRO A 227 -17.19 -31.08 -4.58
C PRO A 227 -16.28 -30.91 -5.79
N PRO A 228 -15.42 -31.89 -6.12
CA PRO A 228 -14.56 -31.83 -7.29
C PRO A 228 -15.42 -31.62 -8.54
N THR A 229 -15.22 -30.53 -9.25
CA THR A 229 -15.79 -30.32 -10.58
C THR A 229 -15.29 -31.44 -11.50
N ARG A 230 -16.22 -32.22 -12.04
CA ARG A 230 -15.94 -33.26 -13.04
C ARG A 230 -15.55 -32.67 -14.37
#